data_cbbc328f85e637c433894531b803c90d
#
_entry.id   cbbc328f85e637c433894531b803c90d
#
_cell.length_a   1.000
_cell.length_b   1.000
_cell.length_c   1.000
_cell.angle_alpha   90.00
_cell.angle_beta   90.00
_cell.angle_gamma   90.00
#
_symmetry.space_group_name_H-M   'P 1'
#
loop_
_entity.id
_entity.type
_entity.pdbx_description
1 polymer ?
#
loop_
_entity_poly.entity_id
_entity_poly.type
_entity_poly.pdbx_seq_one_letter_code
_entity_poly.pdbx_strand_id
1 'polypeptide(L)'
;MDALRKGRPLPLGVRAAECARTDGEARARGVSLFDGLHIPESHATLPSCVSPATIRIMESKGFKAGKIKASANLTASLERLTMLASMVPSWRWRLDFNGCLNENDALKFWKSLPHHLKTRIDFIEDPCPFSIQSWERLVDAGMPLALDMGSDVEHQPAISSDLPIIRIVKPAREATPEYLYEPPVFTTVMDHPVGQLWAVYQAAEYYRNFLPTEIPLCGLCTHLLFEPDPFIDRMGGMNPQAAVPGGTGLGFDELLENIPWKIL
;
A
#
# COMPACT_ATOMS: atom_id res chain seq x y z
N MET A 1 -0.04 5.04 25.11
CA MET A 1 -0.84 4.50 26.24
C MET A 1 -1.54 5.58 27.06
N ASP A 2 -0.84 6.63 27.55
CA ASP A 2 -1.50 7.69 28.36
C ASP A 2 -2.59 8.48 27.62
N ALA A 3 -2.47 8.69 26.31
CA ALA A 3 -3.49 9.37 25.53
C ALA A 3 -4.76 8.49 25.39
N LEU A 4 -4.59 7.19 25.14
CA LEU A 4 -5.71 6.23 25.11
C LEU A 4 -6.39 6.10 26.47
N ARG A 5 -5.62 6.05 27.57
CA ARG A 5 -6.16 6.03 28.94
C ARG A 5 -6.96 7.29 29.28
N LYS A 6 -6.62 8.43 28.66
CA LYS A 6 -7.32 9.70 28.80
C LYS A 6 -8.46 9.88 27.80
N GLY A 7 -8.84 8.81 27.08
CA GLY A 7 -9.92 8.84 26.09
C GLY A 7 -9.63 9.71 24.85
N ARG A 8 -8.36 9.99 24.57
CA ARG A 8 -7.96 10.69 23.33
C ARG A 8 -7.74 9.67 22.25
N PRO A 9 -8.49 9.70 21.13
CA PRO A 9 -8.28 8.77 20.04
C PRO A 9 -6.92 9.04 19.38
N LEU A 10 -6.07 8.03 19.38
CA LEU A 10 -4.87 7.95 18.55
C LEU A 10 -5.16 6.97 17.44
N PRO A 11 -5.33 7.39 16.18
CA PRO A 11 -5.75 6.49 15.09
C PRO A 11 -4.90 5.21 15.03
N LEU A 12 -3.58 5.34 15.05
CA LEU A 12 -2.67 4.18 15.09
C LEU A 12 -2.89 3.26 16.30
N GLY A 13 -3.13 3.84 17.48
CA GLY A 13 -3.39 3.07 18.70
C GLY A 13 -4.73 2.34 18.65
N VAL A 14 -5.75 2.95 18.08
CA VAL A 14 -7.07 2.31 17.87
C VAL A 14 -6.94 1.14 16.90
N ARG A 15 -6.24 1.34 15.78
CA ARG A 15 -6.01 0.27 14.80
C ARG A 15 -5.16 -0.88 15.37
N ALA A 16 -4.12 -0.57 16.14
CA ALA A 16 -3.32 -1.59 16.83
C ALA A 16 -4.15 -2.40 17.83
N ALA A 17 -5.03 -1.75 18.59
CA ALA A 17 -5.92 -2.42 19.52
C ALA A 17 -6.95 -3.33 18.80
N GLU A 18 -7.48 -2.90 17.67
CA GLU A 18 -8.36 -3.69 16.83
C GLU A 18 -7.63 -4.92 16.24
N CYS A 19 -6.45 -4.73 15.70
CA CYS A 19 -5.59 -5.81 15.24
C CYS A 19 -5.36 -6.84 16.34
N ALA A 20 -4.91 -6.39 17.53
CA ALA A 20 -4.64 -7.27 18.67
C ALA A 20 -5.89 -8.02 19.15
N ARG A 21 -7.05 -7.38 19.16
CA ARG A 21 -8.32 -8.01 19.54
C ARG A 21 -8.73 -9.09 18.53
N THR A 22 -8.72 -8.77 17.25
CA THR A 22 -9.11 -9.70 16.18
C THR A 22 -8.16 -10.89 16.12
N ASP A 23 -6.85 -10.66 16.23
CA ASP A 23 -5.83 -11.71 16.31
C ASP A 23 -6.04 -12.61 17.55
N GLY A 24 -6.25 -12.00 18.73
CA GLY A 24 -6.48 -12.72 19.97
C GLY A 24 -7.76 -13.57 19.95
N GLU A 25 -8.85 -13.06 19.38
CA GLU A 25 -10.10 -13.81 19.21
C GLU A 25 -9.93 -15.01 18.27
N ALA A 26 -9.17 -14.87 17.19
CA ALA A 26 -8.88 -15.97 16.28
C ALA A 26 -7.99 -17.02 16.95
N ARG A 27 -6.96 -16.60 17.70
CA ARG A 27 -6.10 -17.50 18.50
C ARG A 27 -6.88 -18.26 19.54
N ALA A 28 -7.79 -17.61 20.26
CA ALA A 28 -8.65 -18.27 21.26
C ALA A 28 -9.55 -19.35 20.64
N ARG A 29 -9.89 -19.22 19.37
CA ARG A 29 -10.66 -20.21 18.60
C ARG A 29 -9.78 -21.27 17.92
N GLY A 30 -8.47 -21.14 17.95
CA GLY A 30 -7.53 -22.03 17.27
C GLY A 30 -7.57 -21.96 15.75
N VAL A 31 -7.94 -20.81 15.17
CA VAL A 31 -8.07 -20.64 13.71
C VAL A 31 -7.12 -19.57 13.17
N SER A 32 -6.69 -19.74 11.91
CA SER A 32 -5.98 -18.70 11.19
C SER A 32 -6.95 -17.63 10.68
N LEU A 33 -6.55 -16.36 10.69
CA LEU A 33 -7.31 -15.27 10.06
C LEU A 33 -7.32 -15.38 8.55
N PHE A 34 -6.41 -16.17 7.97
CA PHE A 34 -6.25 -16.30 6.52
C PHE A 34 -6.96 -17.54 5.93
N ASP A 35 -7.65 -18.33 6.77
CA ASP A 35 -8.33 -19.53 6.30
C ASP A 35 -9.38 -19.18 5.23
N GLY A 36 -9.20 -19.77 4.04
CA GLY A 36 -10.10 -19.57 2.90
C GLY A 36 -10.00 -18.19 2.23
N LEU A 37 -9.01 -17.36 2.58
CA LEU A 37 -8.78 -16.07 1.96
C LEU A 37 -7.80 -16.18 0.77
N HIS A 38 -8.10 -15.43 -0.29
CA HIS A 38 -7.16 -15.18 -1.38
C HIS A 38 -6.28 -13.98 -1.05
N ILE A 39 -4.96 -14.19 -1.00
CA ILE A 39 -4.01 -13.10 -0.74
C ILE A 39 -3.78 -12.30 -2.03
N PRO A 40 -4.03 -10.98 -2.03
CA PRO A 40 -3.84 -10.18 -3.23
C PRO A 40 -2.36 -10.02 -3.61
N GLU A 41 -2.10 -9.93 -4.91
CA GLU A 41 -0.75 -9.60 -5.41
C GLU A 41 -0.40 -8.13 -5.11
N SER A 42 0.88 -7.86 -5.01
CA SER A 42 1.43 -6.54 -4.72
C SER A 42 2.37 -6.06 -5.81
N HIS A 43 2.48 -4.73 -5.95
CA HIS A 43 3.56 -4.13 -6.68
C HIS A 43 4.89 -4.27 -5.92
N ALA A 44 6.00 -4.17 -6.64
CA ALA A 44 7.32 -4.02 -6.04
C ALA A 44 7.52 -2.58 -5.55
N THR A 45 7.77 -2.38 -4.26
CA THR A 45 8.19 -1.06 -3.73
C THR A 45 9.68 -0.91 -3.93
N LEU A 46 10.10 0.05 -4.76
CA LEU A 46 11.48 0.20 -5.18
C LEU A 46 12.20 1.30 -4.40
N PRO A 47 13.25 0.96 -3.61
CA PRO A 47 14.08 1.96 -2.95
C PRO A 47 14.84 2.81 -3.98
N SER A 48 15.34 3.99 -3.55
CA SER A 48 16.02 4.93 -4.44
C SER A 48 17.24 4.32 -5.16
N CYS A 49 17.91 3.40 -4.52
CA CYS A 49 19.15 2.76 -4.98
C CYS A 49 18.96 1.28 -5.40
N VAL A 50 17.77 0.91 -5.90
CA VAL A 50 17.54 -0.46 -6.37
C VAL A 50 18.49 -0.82 -7.52
N SER A 51 19.10 -2.01 -7.43
CA SER A 51 20.01 -2.50 -8.47
C SER A 51 19.25 -3.06 -9.68
N PRO A 52 19.83 -3.00 -10.90
CA PRO A 52 19.29 -3.67 -12.06
C PRO A 52 19.05 -5.17 -11.86
N ALA A 53 19.97 -5.84 -11.15
CA ALA A 53 19.85 -7.26 -10.85
C ALA A 53 18.63 -7.55 -9.98
N THR A 54 18.38 -6.73 -8.95
CA THR A 54 17.22 -6.86 -8.07
C THR A 54 15.91 -6.75 -8.85
N ILE A 55 15.81 -5.78 -9.77
CA ILE A 55 14.60 -5.59 -10.60
C ILE A 55 14.32 -6.81 -11.48
N ARG A 56 15.36 -7.38 -12.11
CA ARG A 56 15.21 -8.60 -12.92
C ARG A 56 14.79 -9.81 -12.09
N ILE A 57 15.30 -9.91 -10.85
CA ILE A 57 14.85 -10.94 -9.93
C ILE A 57 13.36 -10.74 -9.60
N MET A 58 12.94 -9.52 -9.27
CA MET A 58 11.53 -9.20 -9.02
C MET A 58 10.64 -9.56 -10.21
N GLU A 59 11.06 -9.21 -11.43
CA GLU A 59 10.34 -9.59 -12.66
C GLU A 59 10.24 -11.12 -12.81
N SER A 60 11.33 -11.85 -12.61
CA SER A 60 11.34 -13.31 -12.68
C SER A 60 10.49 -13.99 -11.61
N LYS A 61 10.22 -13.30 -10.51
CA LYS A 61 9.33 -13.73 -9.42
C LYS A 61 7.86 -13.38 -9.65
N GLY A 62 7.54 -12.71 -10.76
CA GLY A 62 6.16 -12.46 -11.17
C GLY A 62 5.62 -11.09 -10.78
N PHE A 63 6.43 -10.15 -10.27
CA PHE A 63 5.97 -8.79 -10.09
C PHE A 63 5.58 -8.16 -11.42
N LYS A 64 4.45 -7.47 -11.47
CA LYS A 64 3.85 -6.87 -12.68
C LYS A 64 3.87 -5.34 -12.66
N ALA A 65 4.17 -4.75 -11.52
CA ALA A 65 4.24 -3.30 -11.35
C ALA A 65 5.32 -2.90 -10.34
N GLY A 66 5.82 -1.67 -10.51
CA GLY A 66 6.74 -1.05 -9.56
C GLY A 66 6.23 0.28 -9.05
N LYS A 67 6.36 0.52 -7.75
CA LYS A 67 6.13 1.82 -7.12
C LYS A 67 7.46 2.49 -6.83
N ILE A 68 7.63 3.73 -7.27
CA ILE A 68 8.81 4.56 -7.02
C ILE A 68 8.41 5.86 -6.32
N LYS A 69 9.22 6.28 -5.36
CA LYS A 69 9.17 7.64 -4.83
C LYS A 69 9.68 8.60 -5.90
N ALA A 70 8.87 9.60 -6.21
CA ALA A 70 9.23 10.73 -7.05
C ALA A 70 9.51 11.97 -6.19
N SER A 71 10.07 12.99 -6.77
CA SER A 71 10.46 14.21 -6.06
C SER A 71 10.12 15.47 -6.86
N ALA A 72 10.26 16.63 -6.23
CA ALA A 72 10.12 17.91 -6.92
C ALA A 72 11.16 18.16 -8.04
N ASN A 73 12.24 17.39 -8.08
CA ASN A 73 13.12 17.34 -9.24
C ASN A 73 12.49 16.47 -10.34
N LEU A 74 11.67 17.10 -11.18
CA LEU A 74 10.90 16.43 -12.22
C LEU A 74 11.79 15.72 -13.25
N THR A 75 12.94 16.33 -13.59
CA THR A 75 13.90 15.74 -14.53
C THR A 75 14.47 14.43 -13.98
N ALA A 76 14.95 14.44 -12.73
CA ALA A 76 15.47 13.23 -12.10
C ALA A 76 14.40 12.15 -11.94
N SER A 77 13.16 12.54 -11.63
CA SER A 77 12.03 11.61 -11.53
C SER A 77 11.70 10.95 -12.87
N LEU A 78 11.72 11.75 -13.96
CA LEU A 78 11.48 11.24 -15.31
C LEU A 78 12.62 10.34 -15.81
N GLU A 79 13.87 10.75 -15.60
CA GLU A 79 15.05 9.94 -15.96
C GLU A 79 15.03 8.59 -15.25
N ARG A 80 14.75 8.59 -13.93
CA ARG A 80 14.64 7.37 -13.16
C ARG A 80 13.52 6.47 -13.67
N LEU A 81 12.32 7.01 -13.90
CA LEU A 81 11.22 6.25 -14.47
C LEU A 81 11.60 5.64 -15.82
N THR A 82 12.20 6.43 -16.71
CA THR A 82 12.61 5.99 -18.04
C THR A 82 13.63 4.87 -17.97
N MET A 83 14.64 5.00 -17.12
CA MET A 83 15.65 3.98 -16.89
C MET A 83 15.01 2.67 -16.41
N LEU A 84 14.20 2.73 -15.36
CA LEU A 84 13.56 1.54 -14.77
C LEU A 84 12.58 0.90 -15.78
N ALA A 85 11.79 1.71 -16.49
CA ALA A 85 10.82 1.23 -17.46
C ALA A 85 11.48 0.55 -18.68
N SER A 86 12.70 0.93 -19.04
CA SER A 86 13.46 0.26 -20.10
C SER A 86 13.94 -1.14 -19.70
N MET A 87 14.14 -1.38 -18.40
CA MET A 87 14.63 -2.67 -17.88
C MET A 87 13.54 -3.73 -17.80
N VAL A 88 12.29 -3.32 -17.56
CA VAL A 88 11.12 -4.20 -17.39
C VAL A 88 9.96 -3.67 -18.26
N PRO A 89 9.98 -3.93 -19.58
CA PRO A 89 9.01 -3.37 -20.51
C PRO A 89 7.55 -3.74 -20.23
N SER A 90 7.31 -4.85 -19.56
CA SER A 90 5.97 -5.36 -19.23
C SER A 90 5.35 -4.72 -17.99
N TRP A 91 6.14 -4.04 -17.16
CA TRP A 91 5.66 -3.51 -15.90
C TRP A 91 4.83 -2.24 -16.06
N ARG A 92 3.83 -2.11 -15.19
CA ARG A 92 3.13 -0.86 -14.92
C ARG A 92 3.86 -0.09 -13.83
N TRP A 93 3.62 1.23 -13.76
CA TRP A 93 4.35 2.11 -12.86
C TRP A 93 3.41 2.92 -11.98
N ARG A 94 3.77 3.03 -10.71
CA ARG A 94 3.14 3.87 -9.71
C ARG A 94 4.15 4.87 -9.20
N LEU A 95 3.81 6.14 -9.29
CA LEU A 95 4.69 7.21 -8.81
C LEU A 95 4.07 7.86 -7.59
N ASP A 96 4.88 8.07 -6.56
CA ASP A 96 4.42 8.64 -5.30
C ASP A 96 5.22 9.92 -5.02
N PHE A 97 4.54 11.05 -5.12
CA PHE A 97 5.13 12.38 -4.91
C PHE A 97 4.95 12.89 -3.47
N ASN A 98 4.14 12.25 -2.65
CA ASN A 98 3.84 12.69 -1.27
C ASN A 98 3.46 14.17 -1.17
N GLY A 99 2.69 14.70 -2.09
CA GLY A 99 2.22 16.07 -2.11
C GLY A 99 3.30 17.13 -2.36
N CYS A 100 4.49 16.74 -2.82
CA CYS A 100 5.63 17.67 -2.91
C CYS A 100 5.58 18.63 -4.10
N LEU A 101 4.66 18.45 -5.06
CA LEU A 101 4.49 19.37 -6.18
C LEU A 101 3.40 20.40 -5.89
N ASN A 102 3.36 21.45 -6.68
CA ASN A 102 2.15 22.21 -6.92
C ASN A 102 1.42 21.67 -8.16
N GLU A 103 0.18 22.08 -8.37
CA GLU A 103 -0.64 21.66 -9.50
C GLU A 103 0.03 21.87 -10.86
N ASN A 104 0.63 23.04 -11.07
CA ASN A 104 1.27 23.37 -12.34
C ASN A 104 2.47 22.44 -12.63
N ASP A 105 3.26 22.13 -11.63
CA ASP A 105 4.41 21.23 -11.79
C ASP A 105 3.93 19.78 -11.98
N ALA A 106 2.85 19.36 -11.33
CA ALA A 106 2.21 18.07 -11.61
C ALA A 106 1.74 17.98 -13.07
N LEU A 107 1.05 19.00 -13.58
CA LEU A 107 0.64 19.08 -15.00
C LEU A 107 1.84 19.08 -15.95
N LYS A 108 2.91 19.82 -15.64
CA LYS A 108 4.15 19.81 -16.43
C LYS A 108 4.76 18.43 -16.49
N PHE A 109 4.89 17.76 -15.33
CA PHE A 109 5.39 16.40 -15.26
C PHE A 109 4.58 15.47 -16.15
N TRP A 110 3.26 15.46 -15.99
CA TRP A 110 2.37 14.62 -16.80
C TRP A 110 2.49 14.88 -18.29
N LYS A 111 2.54 16.17 -18.70
CA LYS A 111 2.71 16.55 -20.10
C LYS A 111 4.06 16.13 -20.67
N SER A 112 5.12 16.16 -19.85
CA SER A 112 6.49 15.80 -20.28
C SER A 112 6.69 14.29 -20.46
N LEU A 113 5.82 13.44 -19.89
CA LEU A 113 5.92 12.00 -20.05
C LEU A 113 5.70 11.58 -21.51
N PRO A 114 6.62 10.81 -22.11
CA PRO A 114 6.42 10.19 -23.41
C PRO A 114 5.16 9.31 -23.41
N HIS A 115 4.47 9.24 -24.54
CA HIS A 115 3.22 8.49 -24.67
C HIS A 115 3.36 7.02 -24.21
N HIS A 116 4.43 6.35 -24.62
CA HIS A 116 4.68 4.96 -24.26
C HIS A 116 4.93 4.73 -22.75
N LEU A 117 5.32 5.77 -22.01
CA LEU A 117 5.39 5.71 -20.55
C LEU A 117 4.03 6.03 -19.92
N LYS A 118 3.29 7.02 -20.45
CA LYS A 118 1.94 7.35 -19.95
C LYS A 118 1.01 6.13 -19.94
N THR A 119 1.03 5.33 -21.00
CA THR A 119 0.19 4.13 -21.13
C THR A 119 0.53 3.04 -20.11
N ARG A 120 1.69 3.16 -19.47
CA ARG A 120 2.18 2.24 -18.44
C ARG A 120 2.06 2.80 -17.03
N ILE A 121 1.62 4.05 -16.86
CA ILE A 121 1.33 4.59 -15.54
C ILE A 121 0.01 3.98 -15.05
N ASP A 122 0.07 3.35 -13.90
CA ASP A 122 -1.09 2.80 -13.20
C ASP A 122 -1.81 3.93 -12.45
N PHE A 123 -1.04 4.67 -11.65
CA PHE A 123 -1.48 5.92 -11.04
C PHE A 123 -0.29 6.78 -10.55
N ILE A 124 -0.61 8.05 -10.29
CA ILE A 124 0.27 9.01 -9.61
C ILE A 124 -0.37 9.32 -8.25
N GLU A 125 0.32 8.92 -7.17
CA GLU A 125 -0.13 9.06 -5.79
C GLU A 125 0.32 10.41 -5.26
N ASP A 126 -0.62 11.17 -4.69
CA ASP A 126 -0.42 12.47 -4.08
C ASP A 126 0.53 13.40 -4.87
N PRO A 127 0.22 13.75 -6.14
CA PRO A 127 1.12 14.62 -6.90
C PRO A 127 1.30 15.99 -6.23
N CYS A 128 0.23 16.57 -5.70
CA CYS A 128 0.20 17.82 -4.97
C CYS A 128 -0.79 17.74 -3.81
N PRO A 129 -0.79 18.68 -2.87
CA PRO A 129 -1.80 18.72 -1.79
C PRO A 129 -3.21 18.61 -2.38
N PHE A 130 -4.03 17.78 -1.73
CA PHE A 130 -5.39 17.53 -2.20
C PHE A 130 -6.25 18.78 -2.13
N SER A 131 -6.86 19.15 -3.24
CA SER A 131 -8.04 20.00 -3.31
C SER A 131 -8.89 19.55 -4.50
N ILE A 132 -10.20 19.57 -4.35
CA ILE A 132 -11.13 19.13 -5.40
C ILE A 132 -10.79 19.84 -6.72
N GLN A 133 -10.71 21.16 -6.70
CA GLN A 133 -10.47 21.97 -7.91
C GLN A 133 -9.14 21.68 -8.60
N SER A 134 -8.06 21.47 -7.84
CA SER A 134 -6.75 21.13 -8.43
C SER A 134 -6.76 19.72 -9.01
N TRP A 135 -7.36 18.78 -8.29
CA TRP A 135 -7.36 17.39 -8.72
C TRP A 135 -8.31 17.13 -9.90
N GLU A 136 -9.45 17.84 -9.99
CA GLU A 136 -10.30 17.86 -11.19
C GLU A 136 -9.49 18.23 -12.44
N ARG A 137 -8.69 19.30 -12.38
CA ARG A 137 -7.85 19.70 -13.51
C ARG A 137 -6.79 18.68 -13.88
N LEU A 138 -6.25 17.94 -12.91
CA LEU A 138 -5.31 16.85 -13.17
C LEU A 138 -6.01 15.67 -13.85
N VAL A 139 -7.20 15.31 -13.39
CA VAL A 139 -8.05 14.26 -14.01
C VAL A 139 -8.44 14.66 -15.42
N ASP A 140 -8.87 15.90 -15.64
CA ASP A 140 -9.22 16.43 -16.97
C ASP A 140 -8.04 16.39 -17.95
N ALA A 141 -6.81 16.52 -17.42
CA ALA A 141 -5.59 16.33 -18.20
C ALA A 141 -5.26 14.85 -18.53
N GLY A 142 -6.09 13.92 -18.05
CA GLY A 142 -5.93 12.47 -18.24
C GLY A 142 -4.90 11.84 -17.31
N MET A 143 -4.58 12.47 -16.17
CA MET A 143 -3.67 11.92 -15.17
C MET A 143 -4.41 10.92 -14.30
N PRO A 144 -4.00 9.64 -14.25
CA PRO A 144 -4.57 8.67 -13.31
C PRO A 144 -4.06 8.99 -11.90
N LEU A 145 -4.97 9.23 -10.96
CA LEU A 145 -4.65 9.70 -9.62
C LEU A 145 -4.95 8.67 -8.54
N ALA A 146 -4.13 8.68 -7.50
CA ALA A 146 -4.41 7.97 -6.25
C ALA A 146 -4.19 8.90 -5.05
N LEU A 147 -5.07 8.80 -4.06
CA LEU A 147 -5.04 9.59 -2.84
C LEU A 147 -4.66 8.71 -1.66
N ASP A 148 -3.52 9.02 -1.02
CA ASP A 148 -3.05 8.46 0.24
C ASP A 148 -3.15 9.47 1.38
N MET A 149 -2.57 10.65 1.20
CA MET A 149 -2.54 11.69 2.23
C MET A 149 -3.93 12.31 2.41
N GLY A 150 -4.50 12.11 3.61
CA GLY A 150 -5.83 12.61 3.93
C GLY A 150 -6.97 11.72 3.43
N SER A 151 -6.69 10.50 3.02
CA SER A 151 -7.72 9.49 2.73
C SER A 151 -8.49 9.05 3.97
N ASP A 152 -7.87 9.20 5.15
CA ASP A 152 -8.37 8.82 6.47
C ASP A 152 -9.20 9.91 7.17
N VAL A 153 -9.43 11.04 6.53
CA VAL A 153 -10.14 12.16 7.17
C VAL A 153 -11.64 11.93 7.10
N GLU A 154 -12.25 11.67 8.26
CA GLU A 154 -13.72 11.64 8.43
C GLU A 154 -14.41 12.93 7.96
N HIS A 155 -13.64 13.98 7.68
CA HIS A 155 -14.08 15.32 7.32
C HIS A 155 -13.80 15.68 5.88
N GLN A 156 -13.26 14.77 5.06
CA GLN A 156 -13.25 15.07 3.63
C GLN A 156 -14.71 15.05 3.15
N PRO A 157 -15.21 16.19 2.62
CA PRO A 157 -16.42 16.16 1.82
C PRO A 157 -16.18 15.05 0.81
N ALA A 158 -17.08 14.09 0.76
CA ALA A 158 -16.97 12.89 -0.02
C ALA A 158 -16.14 13.18 -1.27
N ILE A 159 -15.02 12.43 -1.44
CA ILE A 159 -14.39 12.36 -2.76
C ILE A 159 -15.57 12.04 -3.63
N SER A 160 -16.02 13.03 -4.42
CA SER A 160 -17.29 12.93 -5.06
C SER A 160 -17.21 11.68 -5.92
N SER A 161 -18.28 10.90 -5.94
CA SER A 161 -18.41 9.72 -6.81
C SER A 161 -18.05 10.00 -8.28
N ASP A 162 -17.80 11.25 -8.61
CA ASP A 162 -17.58 11.78 -9.95
C ASP A 162 -16.10 11.91 -10.34
N LEU A 163 -15.16 11.84 -9.37
CA LEU A 163 -13.74 11.86 -9.68
C LEU A 163 -13.16 10.44 -9.66
N PRO A 164 -12.61 9.94 -10.77
CA PRO A 164 -12.01 8.61 -10.86
C PRO A 164 -10.63 8.61 -10.17
N ILE A 165 -10.63 8.69 -8.85
CA ILE A 165 -9.44 8.70 -8.01
C ILE A 165 -9.38 7.39 -7.24
N ILE A 166 -8.26 6.68 -7.36
CA ILE A 166 -8.00 5.46 -6.59
C ILE A 166 -7.72 5.84 -5.13
N ARG A 167 -8.43 5.23 -4.20
CA ARG A 167 -8.15 5.39 -2.78
C ARG A 167 -7.04 4.43 -2.33
N ILE A 168 -6.01 4.96 -1.67
CA ILE A 168 -5.01 4.15 -0.97
C ILE A 168 -5.48 3.98 0.48
N VAL A 169 -5.64 2.73 0.90
CA VAL A 169 -6.08 2.38 2.26
C VAL A 169 -4.93 1.76 3.03
N LYS A 170 -4.67 2.30 4.22
CA LYS A 170 -3.62 1.81 5.13
C LYS A 170 -4.24 1.36 6.45
N PRO A 171 -4.55 0.08 6.61
CA PRO A 171 -5.29 -0.44 7.78
C PRO A 171 -4.63 -0.17 9.14
N ALA A 172 -3.33 0.08 9.18
CA ALA A 172 -2.65 0.52 10.40
C ALA A 172 -2.98 1.97 10.80
N ARG A 173 -3.42 2.81 9.84
CA ARG A 173 -3.72 4.23 10.05
C ARG A 173 -5.22 4.50 10.12
N GLU A 174 -5.98 3.84 9.28
CA GLU A 174 -7.41 4.09 9.07
C GLU A 174 -8.24 2.82 9.10
N ALA A 175 -9.54 2.96 9.35
CA ALA A 175 -10.49 1.86 9.21
C ALA A 175 -10.64 1.48 7.74
N THR A 176 -10.78 0.18 7.48
CA THR A 176 -11.16 -0.29 6.15
C THR A 176 -12.55 0.24 5.81
N PRO A 177 -12.74 0.90 4.67
CA PRO A 177 -14.06 1.43 4.29
C PRO A 177 -15.07 0.31 4.07
N GLU A 178 -16.34 0.56 4.42
CA GLU A 178 -17.39 -0.43 4.20
C GLU A 178 -17.66 -0.67 2.71
N TYR A 179 -17.67 0.41 1.92
CA TYR A 179 -17.90 0.34 0.48
C TYR A 179 -17.20 1.51 -0.25
N LEU A 180 -16.62 1.22 -1.41
CA LEU A 180 -16.14 2.21 -2.37
C LEU A 180 -16.59 1.81 -3.78
N TYR A 181 -16.93 2.79 -4.61
CA TYR A 181 -17.34 2.55 -5.99
C TYR A 181 -16.22 1.86 -6.81
N GLU A 182 -15.00 2.35 -6.65
CA GLU A 182 -13.81 1.70 -7.20
C GLU A 182 -13.08 0.93 -6.10
N PRO A 183 -12.57 -0.28 -6.38
CA PRO A 183 -11.84 -1.04 -5.38
C PRO A 183 -10.57 -0.30 -4.96
N PRO A 184 -10.37 -0.06 -3.65
CA PRO A 184 -9.19 0.63 -3.16
C PRO A 184 -7.92 -0.21 -3.32
N VAL A 185 -6.77 0.46 -3.29
CA VAL A 185 -5.47 -0.21 -3.22
C VAL A 185 -5.01 -0.23 -1.77
N PHE A 186 -4.88 -1.42 -1.20
CA PHE A 186 -4.36 -1.57 0.16
C PHE A 186 -2.84 -1.53 0.18
N THR A 187 -2.30 -0.76 1.14
CA THR A 187 -0.85 -0.66 1.36
C THR A 187 -0.52 -0.67 2.85
N THR A 188 0.76 -0.81 3.18
CA THR A 188 1.26 -0.70 4.55
C THR A 188 1.74 0.73 4.84
N VAL A 189 1.99 1.03 6.11
CA VAL A 189 2.73 2.23 6.56
C VAL A 189 4.19 1.91 6.87
N MET A 190 4.79 0.92 6.21
CA MET A 190 6.12 0.39 6.53
C MET A 190 6.14 -0.24 7.93
N ASP A 191 5.15 -1.07 8.19
CA ASP A 191 4.91 -1.71 9.47
C ASP A 191 5.88 -2.85 9.77
N HIS A 192 5.99 -3.20 11.05
CA HIS A 192 6.47 -4.50 11.49
C HIS A 192 5.66 -5.63 10.79
N PRO A 193 6.24 -6.81 10.52
CA PRO A 193 5.54 -7.92 9.85
C PRO A 193 4.14 -8.24 10.39
N VAL A 194 3.88 -8.13 11.68
CA VAL A 194 2.52 -8.29 12.25
C VAL A 194 1.55 -7.24 11.71
N GLY A 195 1.95 -5.97 11.66
CA GLY A 195 1.13 -4.90 11.09
C GLY A 195 0.97 -5.04 9.57
N GLN A 196 2.01 -5.52 8.88
CA GLN A 196 1.90 -5.83 7.46
C GLN A 196 0.89 -6.96 7.20
N LEU A 197 0.91 -8.04 7.98
CA LEU A 197 -0.07 -9.12 7.85
C LEU A 197 -1.49 -8.66 8.24
N TRP A 198 -1.63 -7.72 9.16
CA TRP A 198 -2.92 -7.07 9.40
C TRP A 198 -3.44 -6.38 8.15
N ALA A 199 -2.60 -5.64 7.44
CA ALA A 199 -2.98 -5.01 6.17
C ALA A 199 -3.31 -6.05 5.09
N VAL A 200 -2.57 -7.16 5.02
CA VAL A 200 -2.85 -8.30 4.11
C VAL A 200 -4.23 -8.89 4.41
N TYR A 201 -4.52 -9.15 5.69
CA TYR A 201 -5.81 -9.69 6.13
C TYR A 201 -6.96 -8.77 5.75
N GLN A 202 -6.85 -7.47 6.07
CA GLN A 202 -7.89 -6.48 5.77
C GLN A 202 -8.15 -6.37 4.26
N ALA A 203 -7.10 -6.42 3.45
CA ALA A 203 -7.24 -6.41 1.99
C ALA A 203 -7.94 -7.67 1.46
N ALA A 204 -7.50 -8.85 1.91
CA ALA A 204 -8.06 -10.12 1.48
C ALA A 204 -9.54 -10.26 1.89
N GLU A 205 -9.87 -9.83 3.12
CA GLU A 205 -11.23 -9.82 3.65
C GLU A 205 -12.13 -8.85 2.86
N TYR A 206 -11.62 -7.65 2.58
CA TYR A 206 -12.34 -6.67 1.78
C TYR A 206 -12.69 -7.21 0.40
N TYR A 207 -11.70 -7.70 -0.35
CA TYR A 207 -11.94 -8.19 -1.71
C TYR A 207 -12.79 -9.46 -1.76
N ARG A 208 -12.73 -10.32 -0.74
CA ARG A 208 -13.65 -11.45 -0.59
C ARG A 208 -15.11 -11.00 -0.50
N ASN A 209 -15.37 -9.94 0.25
CA ASN A 209 -16.73 -9.46 0.50
C ASN A 209 -17.31 -8.65 -0.67
N PHE A 210 -16.47 -7.92 -1.40
CA PHE A 210 -16.91 -7.03 -2.48
C PHE A 210 -16.76 -7.64 -3.87
N LEU A 211 -16.05 -8.77 -4.01
CA LEU A 211 -15.90 -9.54 -5.26
C LEU A 211 -15.69 -8.63 -6.49
N PRO A 212 -14.68 -7.74 -6.50
CA PRO A 212 -14.43 -6.90 -7.65
C PRO A 212 -14.12 -7.76 -8.88
N THR A 213 -14.47 -7.26 -10.08
CA THR A 213 -14.19 -7.94 -11.35
C THR A 213 -12.70 -8.22 -11.51
N GLU A 214 -11.86 -7.32 -11.00
CA GLU A 214 -10.40 -7.44 -10.97
C GLU A 214 -9.89 -6.92 -9.63
N ILE A 215 -9.08 -7.74 -8.94
CA ILE A 215 -8.43 -7.33 -7.70
C ILE A 215 -7.21 -6.47 -8.07
N PRO A 216 -7.14 -5.20 -7.61
CA PRO A 216 -5.99 -4.35 -7.91
C PRO A 216 -4.73 -4.87 -7.22
N LEU A 217 -3.57 -4.63 -7.85
CA LEU A 217 -2.29 -4.87 -7.18
C LEU A 217 -2.19 -3.99 -5.93
N CYS A 218 -1.83 -4.60 -4.81
CA CYS A 218 -1.66 -3.93 -3.54
C CYS A 218 -0.22 -3.45 -3.31
N GLY A 219 0.08 -2.90 -2.13
CA GLY A 219 1.43 -2.55 -1.69
C GLY A 219 1.74 -3.21 -0.35
N LEU A 220 1.66 -4.55 -0.30
CA LEU A 220 1.69 -5.35 0.93
C LEU A 220 3.00 -6.12 1.14
N CYS A 221 3.99 -5.98 0.22
CA CYS A 221 5.27 -6.68 0.31
C CYS A 221 6.40 -5.74 0.72
N THR A 222 6.20 -4.92 1.76
CA THR A 222 7.18 -3.95 2.24
C THR A 222 8.26 -4.55 3.16
N HIS A 223 8.06 -5.77 3.67
CA HIS A 223 9.08 -6.52 4.43
C HIS A 223 10.40 -6.67 3.65
N LEU A 224 10.34 -6.68 2.33
CA LEU A 224 11.52 -6.75 1.44
C LEU A 224 12.44 -5.52 1.54
N LEU A 225 12.04 -4.46 2.24
CA LEU A 225 12.79 -3.22 2.41
C LEU A 225 13.50 -3.14 3.77
N PHE A 226 13.30 -4.11 4.65
CA PHE A 226 13.86 -4.14 5.99
C PHE A 226 15.02 -5.12 6.09
N GLU A 227 15.87 -4.90 7.10
CA GLU A 227 16.87 -5.86 7.47
C GLU A 227 16.24 -7.17 7.96
N PRO A 228 16.82 -8.33 7.66
CA PRO A 228 16.31 -9.61 8.11
C PRO A 228 16.14 -9.68 9.63
N ASP A 229 15.02 -10.22 10.06
CA ASP A 229 14.76 -10.60 11.44
C ASP A 229 13.85 -11.86 11.45
N PRO A 230 13.65 -12.52 12.60
CA PRO A 230 12.87 -13.76 12.65
C PRO A 230 11.42 -13.62 12.13
N PHE A 231 10.80 -12.46 12.26
CA PHE A 231 9.46 -12.20 11.73
C PHE A 231 9.47 -12.01 10.21
N ILE A 232 10.45 -11.23 9.71
CA ILE A 232 10.64 -11.01 8.27
C ILE A 232 10.94 -12.32 7.56
N ASP A 233 11.77 -13.19 8.14
CA ASP A 233 12.10 -14.51 7.59
C ASP A 233 10.87 -15.39 7.40
N ARG A 234 9.85 -15.25 8.24
CA ARG A 234 8.56 -15.97 8.12
C ARG A 234 7.61 -15.39 7.08
N MET A 235 7.86 -14.15 6.63
CA MET A 235 7.07 -13.51 5.55
C MET A 235 7.44 -14.01 4.15
N GLY A 236 8.38 -14.93 4.06
CA GLY A 236 8.88 -15.46 2.81
C GLY A 236 9.82 -14.51 2.07
N GLY A 237 10.36 -14.98 0.97
CA GLY A 237 11.27 -14.22 0.12
C GLY A 237 10.54 -13.29 -0.85
N MET A 238 11.28 -12.84 -1.84
CA MET A 238 10.80 -11.94 -2.90
C MET A 238 9.69 -12.62 -3.73
N ASN A 239 8.44 -12.23 -3.48
CA ASN A 239 7.24 -12.74 -4.13
C ASN A 239 6.18 -11.62 -4.17
N PRO A 240 5.38 -11.49 -5.25
CA PRO A 240 4.29 -10.51 -5.30
C PRO A 240 3.16 -10.78 -4.31
N GLN A 241 3.01 -12.00 -3.84
CA GLN A 241 2.09 -12.33 -2.74
C GLN A 241 2.87 -12.45 -1.42
N ALA A 242 2.41 -11.76 -0.39
CA ALA A 242 2.96 -11.93 0.94
C ALA A 242 2.72 -13.37 1.42
N ALA A 243 3.77 -14.03 1.90
CA ALA A 243 3.60 -15.31 2.56
C ALA A 243 2.91 -15.11 3.90
N VAL A 244 1.94 -15.98 4.18
CA VAL A 244 1.24 -16.00 5.46
C VAL A 244 1.89 -17.07 6.32
N PRO A 245 2.49 -16.69 7.47
CA PRO A 245 3.02 -17.66 8.42
C PRO A 245 1.91 -18.59 8.89
N GLY A 246 2.21 -19.86 9.01
CA GLY A 246 1.28 -20.83 9.58
C GLY A 246 0.96 -20.53 11.06
N GLY A 247 -0.08 -21.19 11.57
CA GLY A 247 -0.52 -21.06 12.95
C GLY A 247 -1.90 -20.41 13.10
N THR A 248 -2.15 -19.76 14.24
CA THR A 248 -3.42 -19.14 14.59
C THR A 248 -3.36 -17.61 14.43
N GLY A 249 -4.51 -16.96 14.39
CA GLY A 249 -4.56 -15.51 14.21
C GLY A 249 -3.83 -15.04 12.96
N LEU A 250 -2.94 -14.07 13.09
CA LEU A 250 -2.05 -13.60 12.04
C LEU A 250 -0.81 -14.50 11.80
N GLY A 251 -0.69 -15.62 12.52
CA GLY A 251 0.46 -16.51 12.50
C GLY A 251 1.56 -16.12 13.50
N PHE A 252 2.80 -16.57 13.26
CA PHE A 252 3.96 -16.33 14.12
C PHE A 252 3.89 -16.97 15.51
N ASP A 253 3.08 -18.01 15.74
CA ASP A 253 2.84 -18.58 17.07
C ASP A 253 4.13 -18.87 17.84
N GLU A 254 5.08 -19.59 17.24
CA GLU A 254 6.38 -19.90 17.86
C GLU A 254 7.19 -18.66 18.26
N LEU A 255 7.14 -17.61 17.44
CA LEU A 255 7.87 -16.36 17.73
C LEU A 255 7.19 -15.58 18.85
N LEU A 256 5.87 -15.52 18.82
CA LEU A 256 5.09 -14.79 19.83
C LEU A 256 5.15 -15.44 21.21
N GLU A 257 5.18 -16.78 21.29
CA GLU A 257 5.34 -17.52 22.54
C GLU A 257 6.67 -17.22 23.25
N ASN A 258 7.72 -16.91 22.49
CA ASN A 258 9.04 -16.61 23.01
C ASN A 258 9.26 -15.13 23.37
N ILE A 259 8.29 -14.25 23.15
CA ILE A 259 8.40 -12.84 23.54
C ILE A 259 8.20 -12.71 25.07
N PRO A 260 9.07 -11.97 25.77
CA PRO A 260 8.89 -11.71 27.21
C PRO A 260 7.75 -10.71 27.44
N TRP A 261 6.52 -11.17 27.32
CA TRP A 261 5.33 -10.36 27.50
C TRP A 261 5.26 -9.71 28.88
N LYS A 262 4.85 -8.46 28.92
CA LYS A 262 4.58 -7.72 30.17
C LYS A 262 3.11 -7.35 30.22
N ILE A 263 2.49 -7.52 31.38
CA ILE A 263 1.16 -7.00 31.64
C ILE A 263 1.25 -5.45 31.66
N LEU A 264 0.42 -4.79 30.89
CA LEU A 264 0.36 -3.34 30.76
C LEU A 264 -0.49 -2.67 31.87
#